data_79f95ac7d73427d56425088a9cd2d481
#
_entry.id   79f95ac7d73427d56425088a9cd2d481
#
_cell.length_a   1.000
_cell.length_b   1.000
_cell.length_c   1.000
_cell.angle_alpha   90.00
_cell.angle_beta   90.00
_cell.angle_gamma   90.00
#
_symmetry.space_group_name_H-M   'P 1'
#
loop_
_entity.id
_entity.type
_entity.pdbx_description
1 polymer ?
#
loop_
_entity_poly.entity_id
_entity_poly.type
_entity_poly.pdbx_seq_one_letter_code
_entity_poly.pdbx_strand_id
1 'polypeptide(L)'
;MCIRDRFSGKPLLVMFICNHCPFVIHLAGALKEVTDKYADKIGVVGIQSNDSENYPADSFEKMKEEVANRGYGFPYAIDEDQSTAKAYSAACTPDFFLFDGNHSLVYRGRFDETRPERIESGVYDSEKNPATGADMVAAIEAVLNQSEVPEKQYPAMGCNIKWKSGNEPEYFSS
;
A
#
# COMPACT_ATOMS: atom_id res chain seq x y z
N MET A 1 -18.39 -7.32 10.88
CA MET A 1 -18.27 -7.43 9.40
C MET A 1 -16.86 -7.07 9.01
N CYS A 2 -16.08 -8.04 8.55
CA CYS A 2 -14.69 -7.83 8.14
C CYS A 2 -14.66 -7.01 6.83
N ILE A 3 -13.66 -6.13 6.65
CA ILE A 3 -13.47 -5.40 5.37
C ILE A 3 -13.44 -6.37 4.18
N ARG A 4 -12.85 -7.53 4.37
CA ARG A 4 -12.78 -8.62 3.41
C ARG A 4 -14.15 -9.10 2.89
N ASP A 5 -15.16 -9.10 3.75
CA ASP A 5 -16.52 -9.55 3.39
C ASP A 5 -17.20 -8.60 2.41
N ARG A 6 -16.80 -7.33 2.39
CA ARG A 6 -17.31 -6.32 1.44
C ARG A 6 -16.90 -6.57 0.00
N PHE A 7 -15.81 -7.32 -0.19
CA PHE A 7 -15.22 -7.60 -1.50
C PHE A 7 -15.32 -9.08 -1.89
N SER A 8 -16.25 -9.82 -1.28
CA SER A 8 -16.47 -11.23 -1.59
C SER A 8 -16.70 -11.44 -3.10
N GLY A 9 -15.96 -12.35 -3.69
CA GLY A 9 -16.04 -12.69 -5.12
C GLY A 9 -15.34 -11.72 -6.07
N LYS A 10 -14.67 -10.67 -5.54
CA LYS A 10 -13.83 -9.75 -6.33
C LYS A 10 -12.38 -9.89 -5.91
N PRO A 11 -11.42 -9.71 -6.84
CA PRO A 11 -10.03 -9.50 -6.46
C PRO A 11 -9.90 -8.34 -5.47
N LEU A 12 -8.92 -8.39 -4.58
CA LEU A 12 -8.73 -7.39 -3.54
C LEU A 12 -7.27 -6.95 -3.47
N LEU A 13 -7.04 -5.65 -3.64
CA LEU A 13 -5.76 -5.02 -3.39
C LEU A 13 -5.73 -4.43 -1.97
N VAL A 14 -4.83 -4.93 -1.15
CA VAL A 14 -4.53 -4.41 0.19
C VAL A 14 -3.18 -3.70 0.13
N MET A 15 -3.14 -2.46 0.65
CA MET A 15 -1.97 -1.60 0.60
C MET A 15 -1.64 -1.09 1.99
N PHE A 16 -0.46 -1.40 2.50
CA PHE A 16 0.05 -0.72 3.70
C PHE A 16 0.71 0.58 3.26
N ILE A 17 0.08 1.69 3.56
CA ILE A 17 0.51 3.03 3.18
C ILE A 17 0.44 3.98 4.38
N CYS A 18 1.12 5.11 4.30
CA CYS A 18 1.05 6.16 5.30
C CYS A 18 1.20 7.54 4.65
N ASN A 19 0.97 8.59 5.41
CA ASN A 19 0.91 9.95 4.83
C ASN A 19 2.29 10.59 4.64
N HIS A 20 3.26 10.27 5.51
CA HIS A 20 4.54 10.99 5.54
C HIS A 20 5.70 10.28 4.83
N CYS A 21 5.52 9.02 4.42
CA CYS A 21 6.60 8.27 3.76
C CYS A 21 6.87 8.82 2.36
N PRO A 22 8.10 9.25 2.03
CA PRO A 22 8.42 9.78 0.71
C PRO A 22 8.18 8.77 -0.43
N PHE A 23 8.28 7.48 -0.16
CA PHE A 23 7.96 6.44 -1.14
C PHE A 23 6.45 6.37 -1.42
N VAL A 24 5.59 6.55 -0.41
CA VAL A 24 4.14 6.63 -0.62
C VAL A 24 3.76 7.93 -1.34
N ILE A 25 4.35 9.05 -0.93
CA ILE A 25 4.13 10.34 -1.58
C ILE A 25 4.52 10.28 -3.06
N HIS A 26 5.62 9.63 -3.38
CA HIS A 26 6.10 9.41 -4.74
C HIS A 26 5.07 8.67 -5.61
N LEU A 27 4.42 7.65 -5.06
CA LEU A 27 3.45 6.83 -5.79
C LEU A 27 2.05 7.46 -5.86
N ALA A 28 1.74 8.45 -5.03
CA ALA A 28 0.37 8.88 -4.73
C ALA A 28 -0.48 9.22 -5.97
N GLY A 29 0.09 9.90 -6.97
CA GLY A 29 -0.60 10.23 -8.21
C GLY A 29 -0.95 8.98 -9.03
N ALA A 30 0.06 8.16 -9.33
CA ALA A 30 -0.14 6.91 -10.08
C ALA A 30 -1.01 5.90 -9.31
N LEU A 31 -0.89 5.88 -7.97
CA LEU A 31 -1.73 5.05 -7.11
C LEU A 31 -3.21 5.41 -7.28
N LYS A 32 -3.53 6.71 -7.25
CA LYS A 32 -4.89 7.18 -7.51
C LYS A 32 -5.37 6.76 -8.90
N GLU A 33 -4.58 7.02 -9.94
CA GLU A 33 -4.95 6.67 -11.31
C GLU A 33 -5.22 5.17 -11.50
N VAL A 34 -4.34 4.31 -10.94
CA VAL A 34 -4.51 2.86 -11.02
C VAL A 34 -5.75 2.41 -10.22
N THR A 35 -5.93 2.89 -9.00
CA THR A 35 -7.07 2.48 -8.19
C THR A 35 -8.40 2.95 -8.76
N ASP A 36 -8.48 4.15 -9.32
CA ASP A 36 -9.67 4.66 -10.00
C ASP A 36 -9.99 3.85 -11.27
N LYS A 37 -8.97 3.54 -12.08
CA LYS A 37 -9.12 2.72 -13.31
C LYS A 37 -9.78 1.36 -13.05
N TYR A 38 -9.49 0.77 -11.90
CA TYR A 38 -9.97 -0.58 -11.57
C TYR A 38 -11.05 -0.61 -10.48
N ALA A 39 -11.56 0.54 -10.02
CA ALA A 39 -12.50 0.65 -8.90
C ALA A 39 -13.75 -0.23 -9.02
N ASP A 40 -14.29 -0.40 -10.23
CA ASP A 40 -15.47 -1.24 -10.47
C ASP A 40 -15.14 -2.75 -10.54
N LYS A 41 -13.89 -3.10 -10.79
CA LYS A 41 -13.43 -4.47 -11.09
C LYS A 41 -12.83 -5.15 -9.89
N ILE A 42 -12.12 -4.44 -9.02
CA ILE A 42 -11.45 -4.98 -7.83
C ILE A 42 -11.84 -4.19 -6.58
N GLY A 43 -11.74 -4.83 -5.42
CA GLY A 43 -11.72 -4.14 -4.15
C GLY A 43 -10.35 -3.51 -3.90
N VAL A 44 -10.33 -2.34 -3.26
CA VAL A 44 -9.09 -1.68 -2.85
C VAL A 44 -9.24 -1.21 -1.41
N VAL A 45 -8.20 -1.38 -0.59
CA VAL A 45 -8.14 -0.83 0.77
C VAL A 45 -6.72 -0.39 1.09
N GLY A 46 -6.59 0.83 1.59
CA GLY A 46 -5.35 1.32 2.23
C GLY A 46 -5.41 1.07 3.73
N ILE A 47 -4.28 0.70 4.32
CA ILE A 47 -4.16 0.47 5.77
C ILE A 47 -2.96 1.26 6.28
N GLN A 48 -3.20 2.11 7.28
CA GLN A 48 -2.19 2.83 8.03
C GLN A 48 -1.92 2.07 9.32
N SER A 49 -0.67 1.60 9.51
CA SER A 49 -0.24 0.83 10.69
C SER A 49 0.92 1.48 11.43
N ASN A 50 1.31 2.72 11.09
CA ASN A 50 2.34 3.41 11.85
C ASN A 50 1.80 3.88 13.21
N ASP A 51 2.67 3.92 14.21
CA ASP A 51 2.41 4.52 15.50
C ASP A 51 2.10 6.03 15.35
N SER A 52 0.82 6.37 15.34
CA SER A 52 0.36 7.75 15.15
C SER A 52 0.58 8.65 16.37
N GLU A 53 0.88 8.09 17.54
CA GLU A 53 1.23 8.87 18.73
C GLU A 53 2.62 9.50 18.57
N ASN A 54 3.59 8.71 18.11
CA ASN A 54 4.96 9.18 17.87
C ASN A 54 5.14 9.78 16.46
N TYR A 55 4.24 9.46 15.51
CA TYR A 55 4.24 9.96 14.14
C TYR A 55 2.90 10.65 13.80
N PRO A 56 2.61 11.84 14.36
CA PRO A 56 1.29 12.49 14.27
C PRO A 56 0.86 12.83 12.83
N ALA A 57 1.79 12.87 11.87
CA ALA A 57 1.47 13.01 10.44
C ALA A 57 0.62 11.84 9.90
N ASP A 58 0.61 10.69 10.59
CA ASP A 58 -0.18 9.50 10.25
C ASP A 58 -1.41 9.33 11.16
N SER A 59 -1.80 10.36 11.92
CA SER A 59 -3.02 10.33 12.73
C SER A 59 -4.27 10.17 11.88
N PHE A 60 -5.34 9.68 12.49
CA PHE A 60 -6.63 9.50 11.82
C PHE A 60 -7.16 10.79 11.19
N GLU A 61 -6.97 11.95 11.85
CA GLU A 61 -7.35 13.24 11.28
C GLU A 61 -6.53 13.57 10.03
N LYS A 62 -5.23 13.29 10.06
CA LYS A 62 -4.35 13.50 8.90
C LYS A 62 -4.63 12.54 7.76
N MET A 63 -5.06 11.31 8.04
CA MET A 63 -5.54 10.38 7.02
C MET A 63 -6.77 10.92 6.28
N LYS A 64 -7.72 11.55 6.99
CA LYS A 64 -8.88 12.20 6.35
C LYS A 64 -8.49 13.35 5.45
N GLU A 65 -7.54 14.17 5.89
CA GLU A 65 -6.97 15.25 5.08
C GLU A 65 -6.28 14.68 3.82
N GLU A 66 -5.49 13.62 3.97
CA GLU A 66 -4.78 12.98 2.86
C GLU A 66 -5.75 12.38 1.82
N VAL A 67 -6.80 11.67 2.28
CA VAL A 67 -7.86 11.17 1.39
C VAL A 67 -8.50 12.29 0.58
N ALA A 68 -8.82 13.40 1.23
CA ALA A 68 -9.43 14.56 0.57
C ALA A 68 -8.46 15.24 -0.41
N ASN A 69 -7.21 15.46 0.01
CA ASN A 69 -6.20 16.15 -0.80
C ASN A 69 -5.77 15.34 -2.02
N ARG A 70 -5.62 14.02 -1.87
CA ARG A 70 -5.25 13.11 -2.97
C ARG A 70 -6.43 12.69 -3.82
N GLY A 71 -7.66 12.81 -3.30
CA GLY A 71 -8.87 12.34 -3.97
C GLY A 71 -8.92 10.81 -4.05
N TYR A 72 -8.48 10.10 -3.00
CA TYR A 72 -8.55 8.63 -2.97
C TYR A 72 -10.00 8.15 -2.89
N GLY A 73 -10.40 7.28 -3.83
CA GLY A 73 -11.74 6.68 -3.88
C GLY A 73 -11.88 5.39 -3.08
N PHE A 74 -10.82 4.88 -2.47
CA PHE A 74 -10.81 3.65 -1.69
C PHE A 74 -10.88 3.91 -0.17
N PRO A 75 -11.39 2.95 0.62
CA PRO A 75 -11.31 3.01 2.08
C PRO A 75 -9.87 3.06 2.57
N TYR A 76 -9.58 4.00 3.47
CA TYR A 76 -8.30 4.12 4.13
C TYR A 76 -8.50 3.91 5.64
N ALA A 77 -8.10 2.75 6.13
CA ALA A 77 -8.33 2.29 7.49
C ALA A 77 -7.10 2.47 8.37
N ILE A 78 -7.32 2.69 9.66
CA ILE A 78 -6.26 2.68 10.67
C ILE A 78 -6.19 1.30 11.32
N ASP A 79 -4.98 0.77 11.47
CA ASP A 79 -4.61 -0.47 12.17
C ASP A 79 -3.89 -0.08 13.46
N GLU A 80 -4.67 0.40 14.44
CA GLU A 80 -4.15 1.06 15.63
C GLU A 80 -3.32 0.15 16.52
N ASP A 81 -3.68 -1.14 16.63
CA ASP A 81 -2.95 -2.14 17.41
C ASP A 81 -1.87 -2.87 16.58
N GLN A 82 -1.74 -2.52 15.30
CA GLN A 82 -0.76 -3.08 14.35
C GLN A 82 -0.91 -4.60 14.12
N SER A 83 -2.04 -5.16 14.52
CA SER A 83 -2.30 -6.60 14.39
C SER A 83 -2.49 -7.02 12.94
N THR A 84 -3.07 -6.13 12.11
CA THR A 84 -3.25 -6.38 10.68
C THR A 84 -1.92 -6.41 9.95
N ALA A 85 -1.03 -5.44 10.21
CA ALA A 85 0.31 -5.44 9.62
C ALA A 85 1.10 -6.70 9.98
N LYS A 86 1.00 -7.16 11.23
CA LYS A 86 1.62 -8.42 11.69
C LYS A 86 1.05 -9.63 10.95
N ALA A 87 -0.27 -9.72 10.83
CA ALA A 87 -0.94 -10.85 10.17
C ALA A 87 -0.56 -10.96 8.68
N TYR A 88 -0.29 -9.83 8.03
CA TYR A 88 0.20 -9.77 6.64
C TYR A 88 1.73 -9.93 6.54
N SER A 89 2.45 -9.91 7.65
CA SER A 89 3.91 -9.76 7.67
C SER A 89 4.37 -8.55 6.86
N ALA A 90 3.59 -7.46 6.90
CA ALA A 90 3.95 -6.21 6.25
C ALA A 90 5.16 -5.59 6.94
N ALA A 91 6.15 -5.15 6.16
CA ALA A 91 7.43 -4.67 6.69
C ALA A 91 7.64 -3.17 6.48
N CYS A 92 7.07 -2.61 5.43
CA CYS A 92 7.31 -1.21 5.04
C CYS A 92 6.04 -0.54 4.50
N THR A 93 6.14 0.75 4.26
CA THR A 93 5.17 1.52 3.50
C THR A 93 5.87 2.19 2.30
N PRO A 94 5.35 2.00 1.07
CA PRO A 94 4.21 1.15 0.70
C PRO A 94 4.55 -0.35 0.67
N ASP A 95 3.60 -1.24 1.01
CA ASP A 95 3.67 -2.69 0.78
C ASP A 95 2.33 -3.16 0.20
N PHE A 96 2.35 -3.95 -0.87
CA PHE A 96 1.17 -4.28 -1.66
C PHE A 96 0.90 -5.77 -1.68
N PHE A 97 -0.38 -6.14 -1.53
CA PHE A 97 -0.87 -7.51 -1.52
C PHE A 97 -2.11 -7.60 -2.40
N LEU A 98 -2.03 -8.33 -3.52
CA LEU A 98 -3.17 -8.57 -4.39
C LEU A 98 -3.68 -10.00 -4.21
N PHE A 99 -4.96 -10.11 -3.95
CA PHE A 99 -5.67 -11.36 -3.83
C PHE A 99 -6.60 -11.56 -5.04
N ASP A 100 -6.77 -12.80 -5.48
CA ASP A 100 -7.74 -13.15 -6.52
C ASP A 100 -9.18 -13.12 -5.98
N GLY A 101 -10.16 -13.47 -6.83
CA GLY A 101 -11.58 -13.50 -6.45
C GLY A 101 -11.92 -14.56 -5.39
N ASN A 102 -11.03 -15.54 -5.13
CA ASN A 102 -11.15 -16.51 -4.06
C ASN A 102 -10.41 -16.08 -2.78
N HIS A 103 -9.84 -14.88 -2.80
CA HIS A 103 -9.00 -14.33 -1.75
C HIS A 103 -7.73 -15.14 -1.46
N SER A 104 -7.17 -15.78 -2.50
CA SER A 104 -5.82 -16.33 -2.48
C SER A 104 -4.82 -15.23 -2.84
N LEU A 105 -3.72 -15.12 -2.09
CA LEU A 105 -2.65 -14.16 -2.37
C LEU A 105 -1.94 -14.57 -3.66
N VAL A 106 -1.96 -13.69 -4.67
CA VAL A 106 -1.37 -13.96 -5.99
C VAL A 106 -0.22 -13.02 -6.34
N TYR A 107 -0.16 -11.84 -5.70
CA TYR A 107 0.95 -10.91 -5.85
C TYR A 107 1.29 -10.26 -4.51
N ARG A 108 2.57 -10.19 -4.20
CA ARG A 108 3.11 -9.41 -3.09
C ARG A 108 4.38 -8.72 -3.53
N GLY A 109 4.43 -7.40 -3.41
CA GLY A 109 5.66 -6.70 -3.81
C GLY A 109 5.48 -5.20 -4.01
N ARG A 110 6.33 -4.66 -4.88
CA ARG A 110 6.39 -3.24 -5.19
C ARG A 110 5.25 -2.82 -6.14
N PHE A 111 4.96 -1.53 -6.19
CA PHE A 111 4.02 -0.95 -7.14
C PHE A 111 4.59 -0.90 -8.57
N ASP A 112 5.85 -0.46 -8.67
CA ASP A 112 6.68 -0.47 -9.87
C ASP A 112 8.17 -0.38 -9.49
N GLU A 113 9.05 -0.20 -10.46
CA GLU A 113 10.49 -0.11 -10.25
C GLU A 113 10.95 1.30 -9.81
N THR A 114 10.06 2.28 -9.83
CA THR A 114 10.40 3.67 -9.54
C THR A 114 10.56 3.93 -8.06
N ARG A 115 11.28 4.99 -7.73
CA ARG A 115 11.46 5.48 -6.36
C ARG A 115 11.80 6.96 -6.38
N PRO A 116 11.49 7.69 -5.31
CA PRO A 116 11.90 9.08 -5.21
C PRO A 116 13.42 9.18 -5.15
N GLU A 117 13.99 10.14 -5.86
CA GLU A 117 15.42 10.42 -5.75
C GLU A 117 15.69 11.17 -4.46
N ARG A 118 16.64 10.69 -3.65
CA ARG A 118 17.06 11.40 -2.46
C ARG A 118 18.06 12.49 -2.84
N ILE A 119 17.65 13.75 -2.69
CA ILE A 119 18.50 14.92 -2.95
C ILE A 119 19.43 15.15 -1.79
N GLU A 120 18.87 15.20 -0.57
CA GLU A 120 19.61 15.33 0.69
C GLU A 120 18.87 14.65 1.84
N SER A 121 19.36 14.75 3.06
CA SER A 121 18.71 14.13 4.21
C SER A 121 17.28 14.67 4.41
N GLY A 122 16.29 13.81 4.24
CA GLY A 122 14.86 14.14 4.38
C GLY A 122 14.24 14.86 3.18
N VAL A 123 14.99 15.14 2.10
CA VAL A 123 14.49 15.79 0.89
C VAL A 123 14.52 14.82 -0.30
N TYR A 124 13.40 14.69 -0.96
CA TYR A 124 13.19 13.76 -2.07
C TYR A 124 12.56 14.45 -3.28
N ASP A 125 12.98 14.04 -4.47
CA ASP A 125 12.41 14.43 -5.75
C ASP A 125 11.61 13.25 -6.34
N SER A 126 10.33 13.47 -6.58
CA SER A 126 9.43 12.48 -7.18
C SER A 126 9.19 12.71 -8.66
N GLU A 127 9.60 13.86 -9.21
CA GLU A 127 9.32 14.23 -10.61
C GLU A 127 10.30 13.61 -11.59
N LYS A 128 11.54 13.35 -11.14
CA LYS A 128 12.62 12.87 -12.00
C LYS A 128 12.42 11.44 -12.50
N ASN A 129 11.69 10.62 -11.76
CA ASN A 129 11.40 9.24 -12.10
C ASN A 129 9.94 8.90 -11.75
N PRO A 130 8.95 9.44 -12.49
CA PRO A 130 7.54 9.35 -12.11
C PRO A 130 7.05 7.92 -12.04
N ALA A 131 6.22 7.63 -11.04
CA ALA A 131 5.61 6.33 -10.85
C ALA A 131 4.62 6.00 -11.96
N THR A 132 4.56 4.74 -12.36
CA THR A 132 3.70 4.23 -13.43
C THR A 132 2.73 3.14 -12.95
N GLY A 133 3.07 2.45 -11.85
CA GLY A 133 2.33 1.28 -11.36
C GLY A 133 2.46 0.05 -12.25
N ALA A 134 3.48 -0.04 -13.09
CA ALA A 134 3.57 -1.07 -14.13
C ALA A 134 3.47 -2.51 -13.59
N ASP A 135 4.17 -2.84 -12.49
CA ASP A 135 4.14 -4.20 -11.93
C ASP A 135 2.76 -4.51 -11.33
N MET A 136 2.14 -3.54 -10.63
CA MET A 136 0.82 -3.70 -10.06
C MET A 136 -0.27 -3.81 -11.14
N VAL A 137 -0.19 -2.98 -12.18
CA VAL A 137 -1.12 -3.04 -13.32
C VAL A 137 -1.04 -4.40 -14.01
N ALA A 138 0.18 -4.91 -14.25
CA ALA A 138 0.37 -6.23 -14.86
C ALA A 138 -0.25 -7.35 -14.01
N ALA A 139 -0.08 -7.29 -12.68
CA ALA A 139 -0.68 -8.27 -11.76
C ALA A 139 -2.23 -8.18 -11.76
N ILE A 140 -2.79 -6.97 -11.70
CA ILE A 140 -4.25 -6.77 -11.73
C ILE A 140 -4.84 -7.29 -13.06
N GLU A 141 -4.25 -6.91 -14.18
CA GLU A 141 -4.73 -7.37 -15.50
C GLU A 141 -4.63 -8.89 -15.64
N ALA A 142 -3.57 -9.52 -15.12
CA ALA A 142 -3.45 -10.98 -15.12
C ALA A 142 -4.61 -11.64 -14.35
N VAL A 143 -4.91 -11.15 -13.15
CA VAL A 143 -6.03 -11.67 -12.33
C VAL A 143 -7.36 -11.48 -13.03
N LEU A 144 -7.62 -10.30 -13.60
CA LEU A 144 -8.88 -9.98 -14.28
C LEU A 144 -9.08 -10.81 -15.55
N ASN A 145 -7.99 -11.13 -16.25
CA ASN A 145 -8.01 -11.96 -17.47
C ASN A 145 -7.88 -13.45 -17.18
N GLN A 146 -7.85 -13.87 -15.92
CA GLN A 146 -7.65 -15.26 -15.50
C GLN A 146 -6.38 -15.88 -16.10
N SER A 147 -5.33 -15.08 -16.27
CA SER A 147 -4.01 -15.49 -16.72
C SER A 147 -3.04 -15.60 -15.56
N GLU A 148 -1.88 -16.19 -15.80
CA GLU A 148 -0.84 -16.29 -14.78
C GLU A 148 -0.29 -14.93 -14.40
N VAL A 149 -0.27 -14.64 -13.09
CA VAL A 149 0.41 -13.46 -12.55
C VAL A 149 1.92 -13.65 -12.73
N PRO A 150 2.69 -12.57 -13.04
CA PRO A 150 4.12 -12.68 -13.23
C PRO A 150 4.81 -13.45 -12.09
N GLU A 151 5.52 -14.52 -12.42
CA GLU A 151 6.22 -15.39 -11.44
C GLU A 151 7.26 -14.57 -10.66
N LYS A 152 7.99 -13.70 -11.37
CA LYS A 152 9.00 -12.85 -10.76
C LYS A 152 8.34 -11.62 -10.14
N GLN A 153 8.25 -11.64 -8.81
CA GLN A 153 7.76 -10.52 -8.01
C GLN A 153 8.92 -9.88 -7.26
N TYR A 154 8.96 -8.56 -7.28
CA TYR A 154 10.02 -7.80 -6.64
C TYR A 154 9.54 -7.29 -5.27
N PRO A 155 10.40 -7.34 -4.23
CA PRO A 155 10.04 -6.86 -2.91
C PRO A 155 9.55 -5.41 -2.93
N ALA A 156 8.61 -5.09 -2.05
CA ALA A 156 8.22 -3.71 -1.81
C ALA A 156 9.43 -2.89 -1.34
N MET A 157 9.46 -1.62 -1.75
CA MET A 157 10.49 -0.66 -1.36
C MET A 157 9.84 0.50 -0.63
N GLY A 158 10.31 0.78 0.58
CA GLY A 158 9.73 1.85 1.38
C GLY A 158 10.40 2.02 2.73
N CYS A 159 9.82 2.90 3.54
CA CYS A 159 10.23 3.08 4.93
C CYS A 159 9.63 1.98 5.80
N ASN A 160 10.40 1.46 6.75
CA ASN A 160 9.87 0.49 7.72
C ASN A 160 8.61 1.04 8.41
N ILE A 161 7.63 0.16 8.66
CA ILE A 161 6.49 0.47 9.52
C ILE A 161 7.01 0.96 10.86
N LYS A 162 6.41 2.03 11.37
CA LYS A 162 6.74 2.61 12.66
C LYS A 162 5.97 1.86 13.73
N TRP A 163 6.62 0.82 14.28
CA TRP A 163 6.03 -0.02 15.32
C TRP A 163 5.92 0.74 16.63
N LYS A 164 4.86 0.51 17.38
CA LYS A 164 4.77 0.93 18.79
C LYS A 164 5.83 0.21 19.58
N SER A 165 6.42 0.89 20.56
CA SER A 165 7.48 0.30 21.41
C SER A 165 7.01 -1.00 22.08
N GLY A 166 7.78 -2.06 21.90
CA GLY A 166 7.47 -3.40 22.40
C GLY A 166 6.42 -4.15 21.57
N ASN A 167 5.98 -3.60 20.44
CA ASN A 167 5.05 -4.23 19.53
C ASN A 167 5.70 -4.66 18.20
N GLU A 168 7.02 -4.58 18.13
CA GLU A 168 7.77 -4.99 16.94
C GLU A 168 7.60 -6.49 16.69
N PRO A 169 7.31 -6.94 15.47
CA PRO A 169 7.20 -8.36 15.15
C PRO A 169 8.57 -9.03 15.07
N GLU A 170 8.63 -10.35 15.26
CA GLU A 170 9.86 -11.13 15.21
C GLU A 170 10.61 -11.02 13.87
N TYR A 171 9.89 -10.78 12.78
CA TYR A 171 10.49 -10.58 11.45
C TYR A 171 11.07 -9.17 11.23
N PHE A 172 10.86 -8.25 12.17
CA PHE A 172 11.44 -6.92 12.14
C PHE A 172 12.88 -6.99 12.66
N SER A 173 13.84 -6.97 11.75
CA SER A 173 15.24 -6.78 12.11
C SER A 173 15.59 -5.30 12.01
N SER A 174 15.99 -4.73 13.15
CA SER A 174 16.48 -3.35 13.30
C SER A 174 17.77 -3.11 12.53
#